data_a216518cdacd20588f0cf6fd4cd37033
#
_entry.id   a216518cdacd20588f0cf6fd4cd37033
#
_cell.length_a   1.000
_cell.length_b   1.000
_cell.length_c   1.000
_cell.angle_alpha   90.00
_cell.angle_beta   90.00
_cell.angle_gamma   90.00
#
_symmetry.space_group_name_H-M   'P 1'
#
loop_
_entity.id
_entity.type
_entity.pdbx_description
1 polymer ?
#
loop_
_entity_poly.entity_id
_entity_poly.type
_entity_poly.pdbx_seq_one_letter_code
_entity_poly.pdbx_strand_id
1 'polypeptide(L)'
;MSKRPVIGIPTQVVQSFGGIPADFPPSWAMSQRYIHALTAVGAIPWMIPLIPEDRETLRGIYDELDGVFLPGGADIDPANYREQRHPKCDRSDPARDRVELQLTQWAMHDRKPVLGVCRGLQVIYLAGGGTLWQDLESQRPESIKHDYFPFREGHSRDHLAHLVTVRPGTHLAEIVGPGSHQVNSMHHQGIRELARGLVVSATAPDGLIEAIETAGDHFLLAVQWHPEALAEKDPLSQELFEAFTTAARDYRREREASSIIA
;
A
#
# COMPACT_ATOMS: atom_id res chain seq x y z
N MET A 1 -4.87 3.24 -29.84
CA MET A 1 -4.54 2.48 -28.60
C MET A 1 -4.61 3.45 -27.44
N SER A 2 -5.30 3.12 -26.34
CA SER A 2 -5.32 3.99 -25.14
C SER A 2 -3.90 4.05 -24.57
N LYS A 3 -3.47 5.23 -24.15
CA LYS A 3 -2.14 5.41 -23.53
C LYS A 3 -2.10 4.60 -22.21
N ARG A 4 -0.95 3.97 -21.93
CA ARG A 4 -0.71 3.25 -20.67
C ARG A 4 -0.72 4.24 -19.50
N PRO A 5 -1.39 3.93 -18.37
CA PRO A 5 -1.42 4.83 -17.22
C PRO A 5 -0.06 4.90 -16.52
N VAL A 6 0.27 6.08 -16.02
CA VAL A 6 1.48 6.36 -15.23
C VAL A 6 1.17 6.19 -13.76
N ILE A 7 1.82 5.25 -13.10
CA ILE A 7 1.61 4.92 -11.69
C ILE A 7 2.82 5.35 -10.87
N GLY A 8 2.61 6.28 -9.96
CA GLY A 8 3.65 6.72 -9.05
C GLY A 8 3.87 5.73 -7.90
N ILE A 9 5.14 5.43 -7.62
CA ILE A 9 5.58 4.55 -6.53
C ILE A 9 6.59 5.31 -5.68
N PRO A 10 6.26 5.71 -4.44
CA PRO A 10 7.23 6.29 -3.52
C PRO A 10 8.38 5.32 -3.25
N THR A 11 9.60 5.83 -3.30
CA THR A 11 10.82 5.07 -3.03
C THR A 11 11.03 4.88 -1.52
N GLN A 12 12.14 4.28 -1.14
CA GLN A 12 12.62 4.16 0.24
C GLN A 12 14.12 4.43 0.28
N VAL A 13 14.61 4.92 1.43
CA VAL A 13 16.03 5.22 1.60
C VAL A 13 16.81 3.91 1.67
N VAL A 14 17.87 3.77 0.85
CA VAL A 14 18.70 2.55 0.83
C VAL A 14 19.35 2.30 2.18
N GLN A 15 19.75 3.35 2.90
CA GLN A 15 20.35 3.26 4.23
C GLN A 15 19.39 2.69 5.30
N SER A 16 18.11 2.58 5.01
CA SER A 16 17.14 1.88 5.88
C SER A 16 17.30 0.36 5.86
N PHE A 17 18.01 -0.20 4.87
CA PHE A 17 18.31 -1.63 4.80
C PHE A 17 19.51 -1.98 5.69
N GLY A 18 19.51 -3.17 6.26
CA GLY A 18 20.67 -3.70 6.97
C GLY A 18 21.84 -4.03 6.02
N GLY A 19 23.08 -3.88 6.50
CA GLY A 19 24.27 -4.29 5.76
C GLY A 19 24.76 -3.32 4.69
N ILE A 20 24.18 -2.13 4.57
CA ILE A 20 24.66 -1.09 3.67
C ILE A 20 25.93 -0.44 4.27
N PRO A 21 27.05 -0.35 3.51
CA PRO A 21 28.26 0.34 3.97
C PRO A 21 27.96 1.80 4.34
N ALA A 22 28.63 2.30 5.38
CA ALA A 22 28.41 3.66 5.90
C ALA A 22 28.80 4.76 4.91
N ASP A 23 29.73 4.47 3.99
CA ASP A 23 30.20 5.36 2.93
C ASP A 23 29.38 5.26 1.64
N PHE A 24 28.38 4.37 1.58
CA PHE A 24 27.48 4.30 0.43
C PHE A 24 26.69 5.61 0.32
N PRO A 25 26.65 6.24 -0.86
CA PRO A 25 25.98 7.53 -1.02
C PRO A 25 24.48 7.40 -0.71
N PRO A 26 23.85 8.43 -0.11
CA PRO A 26 22.41 8.47 0.08
C PRO A 26 21.68 8.18 -1.24
N SER A 27 20.87 7.13 -1.24
CA SER A 27 20.21 6.65 -2.46
C SER A 27 18.78 6.18 -2.15
N TRP A 28 17.94 6.23 -3.16
CA TRP A 28 16.59 5.68 -3.08
C TRP A 28 16.48 4.39 -3.89
N ALA A 29 15.66 3.48 -3.43
CA ALA A 29 15.40 2.21 -4.10
C ALA A 29 13.93 1.80 -4.01
N MET A 30 13.56 0.85 -4.85
CA MET A 30 12.27 0.16 -4.79
C MET A 30 12.45 -1.30 -5.22
N SER A 31 11.68 -2.20 -4.60
CA SER A 31 11.71 -3.61 -4.95
C SER A 31 11.21 -3.82 -6.39
N GLN A 32 11.96 -4.59 -7.17
CA GLN A 32 11.60 -4.94 -8.54
C GLN A 32 10.25 -5.67 -8.65
N ARG A 33 9.81 -6.39 -7.59
CA ARG A 33 8.52 -7.08 -7.59
C ARG A 33 7.34 -6.16 -7.84
N TYR A 34 7.32 -4.98 -7.20
CA TYR A 34 6.26 -3.99 -7.43
C TYR A 34 6.29 -3.46 -8.87
N ILE A 35 7.50 -3.23 -9.39
CA ILE A 35 7.69 -2.79 -10.77
C ILE A 35 7.17 -3.85 -11.74
N HIS A 36 7.56 -5.11 -11.54
CA HIS A 36 7.12 -6.22 -12.39
C HIS A 36 5.61 -6.46 -12.32
N ALA A 37 5.00 -6.44 -11.13
CA ALA A 37 3.55 -6.59 -10.98
C ALA A 37 2.78 -5.51 -11.77
N LEU A 38 3.19 -4.24 -11.70
CA LEU A 38 2.56 -3.15 -12.44
C LEU A 38 2.81 -3.21 -13.95
N THR A 39 4.04 -3.56 -14.37
CA THR A 39 4.35 -3.66 -15.80
C THR A 39 3.65 -4.83 -16.48
N ALA A 40 3.46 -5.94 -15.77
CA ALA A 40 2.75 -7.12 -16.26
C ALA A 40 1.30 -6.80 -16.67
N VAL A 41 0.63 -5.88 -15.96
CA VAL A 41 -0.74 -5.44 -16.25
C VAL A 41 -0.80 -4.16 -17.12
N GLY A 42 0.32 -3.76 -17.69
CA GLY A 42 0.39 -2.68 -18.67
C GLY A 42 0.46 -1.26 -18.08
N ALA A 43 0.78 -1.07 -16.82
CA ALA A 43 1.08 0.24 -16.24
C ALA A 43 2.50 0.72 -16.60
N ILE A 44 2.76 2.03 -16.46
CA ILE A 44 4.09 2.64 -16.51
C ILE A 44 4.45 3.04 -15.08
N PRO A 45 5.30 2.29 -14.38
CA PRO A 45 5.70 2.65 -13.02
C PRO A 45 6.70 3.82 -13.05
N TRP A 46 6.46 4.81 -12.19
CA TRP A 46 7.31 5.98 -12.01
C TRP A 46 7.74 6.08 -10.55
N MET A 47 9.03 5.91 -10.28
CA MET A 47 9.59 6.02 -8.93
C MET A 47 9.58 7.48 -8.47
N ILE A 48 8.92 7.76 -7.33
CA ILE A 48 8.81 9.09 -6.74
C ILE A 48 9.96 9.29 -5.74
N PRO A 49 10.75 10.38 -5.88
CA PRO A 49 11.79 10.72 -4.92
C PRO A 49 11.20 11.13 -3.57
N LEU A 50 11.94 10.87 -2.48
CA LEU A 50 11.55 11.31 -1.14
C LEU A 50 12.07 12.73 -0.87
N ILE A 51 11.31 13.73 -1.32
CA ILE A 51 11.61 15.18 -1.22
C ILE A 51 10.51 15.91 -0.42
N PRO A 52 10.29 15.57 0.87
CA PRO A 52 9.16 16.10 1.64
C PRO A 52 9.23 17.61 1.87
N GLU A 53 10.43 18.22 1.74
CA GLU A 53 10.64 19.68 1.91
C GLU A 53 10.33 20.45 0.62
N ASP A 54 10.34 19.80 -0.55
CA ASP A 54 10.00 20.42 -1.83
C ASP A 54 8.59 19.98 -2.28
N ARG A 55 7.61 20.59 -1.64
CA ARG A 55 6.19 20.28 -1.89
C ARG A 55 5.75 20.67 -3.30
N GLU A 56 6.34 21.70 -3.90
CA GLU A 56 6.01 22.15 -5.24
C GLU A 56 6.44 21.13 -6.28
N THR A 57 7.70 20.68 -6.22
CA THR A 57 8.20 19.61 -7.10
C THR A 57 7.43 18.30 -6.89
N LEU A 58 7.16 17.92 -5.64
CA LEU A 58 6.36 16.72 -5.34
C LEU A 58 4.95 16.81 -5.92
N ARG A 59 4.31 18.00 -5.83
CA ARG A 59 2.99 18.23 -6.44
C ARG A 59 3.05 18.17 -7.96
N GLY A 60 4.07 18.75 -8.58
CA GLY A 60 4.29 18.63 -10.03
C GLY A 60 4.42 17.18 -10.50
N ILE A 61 5.19 16.36 -9.77
CA ILE A 61 5.28 14.92 -10.05
C ILE A 61 3.90 14.26 -9.91
N TYR A 62 3.21 14.51 -8.80
CA TYR A 62 1.89 13.93 -8.54
C TYR A 62 0.85 14.26 -9.62
N ASP A 63 0.86 15.48 -10.16
CA ASP A 63 -0.08 15.92 -11.19
C ASP A 63 0.08 15.16 -12.52
N GLU A 64 1.28 14.64 -12.81
CA GLU A 64 1.55 13.81 -13.97
C GLU A 64 1.08 12.34 -13.81
N LEU A 65 0.76 11.91 -12.60
CA LEU A 65 0.36 10.53 -12.32
C LEU A 65 -1.13 10.30 -12.61
N ASP A 66 -1.43 9.10 -13.06
CA ASP A 66 -2.80 8.59 -13.24
C ASP A 66 -3.27 7.74 -12.05
N GLY A 67 -2.36 7.29 -11.21
CA GLY A 67 -2.63 6.56 -9.97
C GLY A 67 -1.42 6.55 -9.03
N VAL A 68 -1.64 6.22 -7.77
CA VAL A 68 -0.60 6.11 -6.73
C VAL A 68 -0.60 4.68 -6.19
N PHE A 69 0.55 4.01 -6.27
CA PHE A 69 0.78 2.73 -5.64
C PHE A 69 1.63 2.91 -4.38
N LEU A 70 1.10 2.54 -3.22
CA LEU A 70 1.79 2.62 -1.93
C LEU A 70 2.35 1.24 -1.55
N PRO A 71 3.67 1.04 -1.65
CA PRO A 71 4.28 -0.27 -1.42
C PRO A 71 4.50 -0.58 0.06
N GLY A 72 4.74 -1.85 0.36
CA GLY A 72 5.21 -2.33 1.66
C GLY A 72 6.55 -1.71 2.08
N GLY A 73 6.95 -1.91 3.34
CA GLY A 73 8.22 -1.37 3.86
C GLY A 73 8.32 -1.35 5.38
N ALA A 74 9.23 -0.52 5.88
CA ALA A 74 9.48 -0.31 7.29
C ALA A 74 8.27 0.31 8.03
N ASP A 75 8.29 0.27 9.35
CA ASP A 75 7.24 0.83 10.20
C ASP A 75 7.05 2.33 9.97
N ILE A 76 5.83 2.79 10.17
CA ILE A 76 5.51 4.22 10.15
C ILE A 76 5.81 4.80 11.53
N ASP A 77 6.43 5.99 11.57
CA ASP A 77 6.73 6.63 12.85
C ASP A 77 5.43 6.93 13.63
N PRO A 78 5.30 6.42 14.87
CA PRO A 78 4.13 6.65 15.71
C PRO A 78 3.80 8.12 15.98
N ALA A 79 4.76 9.03 15.84
CA ALA A 79 4.51 10.46 15.90
C ALA A 79 3.50 10.94 14.85
N ASN A 80 3.39 10.26 13.69
CA ASN A 80 2.42 10.59 12.64
C ASN A 80 0.96 10.36 13.07
N TYR A 81 0.72 9.51 14.07
CA TYR A 81 -0.61 9.27 14.64
C TYR A 81 -0.69 9.57 16.14
N ARG A 82 0.22 10.43 16.65
CA ARG A 82 0.23 11.01 18.01
C ARG A 82 0.36 9.96 19.12
N GLU A 83 1.03 8.86 18.86
CA GLU A 83 1.32 7.83 19.85
C GLU A 83 2.81 7.81 20.24
N GLN A 84 3.08 7.29 21.43
CA GLN A 84 4.45 7.00 21.84
C GLN A 84 4.95 5.74 21.14
N ARG A 85 6.24 5.75 20.76
CA ARG A 85 6.87 4.59 20.12
C ARG A 85 6.90 3.40 21.05
N HIS A 86 6.33 2.29 20.63
CA HIS A 86 6.45 1.01 21.31
C HIS A 86 7.87 0.45 21.18
N PRO A 87 8.43 -0.24 22.22
CA PRO A 87 9.80 -0.79 22.16
C PRO A 87 10.07 -1.75 21.01
N LYS A 88 9.03 -2.45 20.52
CA LYS A 88 9.13 -3.37 19.38
C LYS A 88 8.80 -2.71 18.02
N CYS A 89 8.49 -1.41 17.99
CA CYS A 89 8.35 -0.69 16.73
C CYS A 89 9.72 -0.58 16.04
N ASP A 90 9.84 -1.11 14.85
CA ASP A 90 11.07 -1.14 14.07
C ASP A 90 11.46 0.27 13.55
N ARG A 91 12.53 0.34 12.77
CA ARG A 91 12.96 1.59 12.14
C ARG A 91 11.86 2.18 11.27
N SER A 92 11.71 3.50 11.32
CA SER A 92 10.86 4.27 10.42
C SER A 92 11.71 5.11 9.44
N ASP A 93 11.09 5.51 8.34
CA ASP A 93 11.67 6.43 7.35
C ASP A 93 10.82 7.72 7.32
N PRO A 94 11.20 8.75 8.10
CA PRO A 94 10.38 9.96 8.23
C PRO A 94 10.19 10.74 6.92
N ALA A 95 11.13 10.65 5.98
CA ALA A 95 10.99 11.29 4.68
C ALA A 95 9.92 10.56 3.84
N ARG A 96 9.95 9.24 3.85
CA ARG A 96 8.96 8.39 3.20
C ARG A 96 7.57 8.56 3.81
N ASP A 97 7.48 8.58 5.14
CA ASP A 97 6.21 8.80 5.85
C ASP A 97 5.54 10.09 5.38
N ARG A 98 6.28 11.21 5.37
CA ARG A 98 5.74 12.52 4.95
C ARG A 98 5.32 12.53 3.49
N VAL A 99 6.13 11.98 2.60
CA VAL A 99 5.80 11.91 1.17
C VAL A 99 4.56 11.06 0.93
N GLU A 100 4.52 9.84 1.49
CA GLU A 100 3.39 8.94 1.27
C GLU A 100 2.08 9.45 1.88
N LEU A 101 2.11 10.01 3.09
CA LEU A 101 0.94 10.63 3.70
C LEU A 101 0.43 11.81 2.86
N GLN A 102 1.34 12.65 2.34
CA GLN A 102 0.98 13.78 1.49
C GLN A 102 0.36 13.34 0.16
N LEU A 103 0.97 12.35 -0.52
CA LEU A 103 0.43 11.78 -1.76
C LEU A 103 -0.96 11.17 -1.54
N THR A 104 -1.13 10.45 -0.43
CA THR A 104 -2.40 9.83 -0.06
C THR A 104 -3.48 10.88 0.19
N GLN A 105 -3.19 11.95 0.94
CA GLN A 105 -4.13 13.05 1.19
C GLN A 105 -4.56 13.74 -0.12
N TRP A 106 -3.61 13.98 -1.04
CA TRP A 106 -3.95 14.52 -2.36
C TRP A 106 -4.82 13.54 -3.16
N ALA A 107 -4.47 12.25 -3.17
CA ALA A 107 -5.23 11.26 -3.92
C ALA A 107 -6.65 11.07 -3.38
N MET A 108 -6.85 11.11 -2.06
CA MET A 108 -8.19 11.08 -1.45
C MET A 108 -9.01 12.31 -1.83
N HIS A 109 -8.39 13.50 -1.85
CA HIS A 109 -9.06 14.74 -2.23
C HIS A 109 -9.40 14.77 -3.73
N ASP A 110 -8.44 14.43 -4.58
CA ASP A 110 -8.54 14.51 -6.04
C ASP A 110 -9.21 13.26 -6.65
N ARG A 111 -9.62 12.30 -5.82
CA ARG A 111 -10.19 10.99 -6.22
C ARG A 111 -9.31 10.22 -7.21
N LYS A 112 -7.98 10.43 -7.14
CA LYS A 112 -7.02 9.69 -7.95
C LYS A 112 -6.93 8.25 -7.44
N PRO A 113 -6.94 7.23 -8.32
CA PRO A 113 -6.85 5.83 -7.92
C PRO A 113 -5.62 5.51 -7.05
N VAL A 114 -5.85 4.75 -5.97
CA VAL A 114 -4.81 4.33 -5.03
C VAL A 114 -4.91 2.82 -4.78
N LEU A 115 -3.78 2.13 -4.86
CA LEU A 115 -3.62 0.78 -4.34
C LEU A 115 -2.53 0.78 -3.27
N GLY A 116 -2.86 0.32 -2.06
CA GLY A 116 -1.93 0.16 -0.94
C GLY A 116 -1.64 -1.31 -0.63
N VAL A 117 -0.38 -1.63 -0.33
CA VAL A 117 0.06 -2.99 0.04
C VAL A 117 0.83 -2.93 1.34
N CYS A 118 0.46 -3.76 2.32
CA CYS A 118 1.09 -3.91 3.63
C CYS A 118 1.23 -2.53 4.33
N ARG A 119 2.44 -1.95 4.39
CA ARG A 119 2.64 -0.60 4.90
C ARG A 119 1.77 0.44 4.17
N GLY A 120 1.51 0.28 2.86
CA GLY A 120 0.64 1.17 2.08
C GLY A 120 -0.80 1.21 2.59
N LEU A 121 -1.36 0.09 3.06
CA LEU A 121 -2.64 0.06 3.76
C LEU A 121 -2.59 0.91 5.04
N GLN A 122 -1.53 0.79 5.81
CA GLN A 122 -1.35 1.54 7.05
C GLN A 122 -1.24 3.04 6.79
N VAL A 123 -0.52 3.47 5.73
CA VAL A 123 -0.42 4.88 5.30
C VAL A 123 -1.79 5.45 4.95
N ILE A 124 -2.59 4.74 4.13
CA ILE A 124 -3.95 5.15 3.77
C ILE A 124 -4.80 5.31 5.02
N TYR A 125 -4.68 4.36 5.92
CA TYR A 125 -5.44 4.35 7.16
C TYR A 125 -5.09 5.53 8.07
N LEU A 126 -3.81 5.84 8.23
CA LEU A 126 -3.34 6.99 8.99
C LEU A 126 -3.71 8.32 8.34
N ALA A 127 -3.69 8.41 7.00
CA ALA A 127 -4.17 9.60 6.28
C ALA A 127 -5.65 9.88 6.54
N GLY A 128 -6.46 8.84 6.81
CA GLY A 128 -7.85 8.92 7.27
C GLY A 128 -8.02 9.24 8.77
N GLY A 129 -6.93 9.40 9.52
CA GLY A 129 -6.95 9.73 10.95
C GLY A 129 -7.06 8.52 11.89
N GLY A 130 -6.78 7.31 11.41
CA GLY A 130 -6.75 6.09 12.21
C GLY A 130 -5.47 5.90 13.04
N THR A 131 -5.39 4.80 13.79
CA THR A 131 -4.22 4.41 14.61
C THR A 131 -3.86 2.95 14.39
N LEU A 132 -2.63 2.54 14.72
CA LEU A 132 -2.10 1.21 14.50
C LEU A 132 -1.83 0.48 15.81
N TRP A 133 -1.96 -0.85 15.79
CA TRP A 133 -1.22 -1.72 16.68
C TRP A 133 0.24 -1.70 16.20
N GLN A 134 1.15 -1.24 17.06
CA GLN A 134 2.57 -1.12 16.72
C GLN A 134 3.32 -2.45 16.80
N ASP A 135 2.77 -3.41 17.53
CA ASP A 135 3.26 -4.78 17.63
C ASP A 135 2.12 -5.70 18.06
N LEU A 136 1.63 -6.50 17.13
CA LEU A 136 0.47 -7.38 17.36
C LEU A 136 0.74 -8.40 18.46
N GLU A 137 1.93 -9.00 18.49
CA GLU A 137 2.29 -10.03 19.47
C GLU A 137 2.14 -9.53 20.92
N SER A 138 2.58 -8.30 21.21
CA SER A 138 2.55 -7.74 22.56
C SER A 138 1.28 -6.95 22.91
N GLN A 139 0.65 -6.31 21.92
CA GLN A 139 -0.50 -5.43 22.13
C GLN A 139 -1.83 -6.13 21.88
N ARG A 140 -1.81 -7.27 21.17
CA ARG A 140 -2.98 -8.07 20.81
C ARG A 140 -2.67 -9.56 20.89
N PRO A 141 -2.43 -10.10 22.10
CA PRO A 141 -1.92 -11.47 22.30
C PRO A 141 -2.85 -12.58 21.81
N GLU A 142 -4.13 -12.28 21.53
CA GLU A 142 -5.09 -13.18 20.92
C GLU A 142 -4.97 -13.29 19.40
N SER A 143 -4.11 -12.47 18.78
CA SER A 143 -3.89 -12.53 17.32
C SER A 143 -3.23 -13.84 16.93
N ILE A 144 -3.61 -14.33 15.74
CA ILE A 144 -2.82 -15.36 15.06
C ILE A 144 -1.48 -14.77 14.62
N LYS A 145 -0.57 -15.64 14.17
CA LYS A 145 0.71 -15.17 13.64
C LYS A 145 0.51 -14.48 12.28
N HIS A 146 1.11 -13.28 12.14
CA HIS A 146 1.12 -12.49 10.91
C HIS A 146 2.54 -12.20 10.38
N ASP A 147 3.58 -12.44 11.16
CA ASP A 147 4.96 -12.02 10.91
C ASP A 147 5.85 -13.11 10.28
N TYR A 148 5.38 -13.75 9.19
CA TYR A 148 6.14 -14.76 8.45
C TYR A 148 7.27 -14.16 7.60
N PHE A 149 8.15 -13.37 8.23
CA PHE A 149 9.26 -12.74 7.53
C PHE A 149 10.30 -13.78 7.06
N PRO A 150 10.70 -13.78 5.77
CA PRO A 150 11.65 -14.74 5.22
C PRO A 150 12.98 -14.85 5.97
N PHE A 151 13.48 -13.71 6.47
CA PHE A 151 14.75 -13.65 7.19
C PHE A 151 14.69 -14.18 8.64
N ARG A 152 13.48 -14.35 9.21
CA ARG A 152 13.30 -14.86 10.57
C ARG A 152 13.15 -16.38 10.60
N GLU A 153 12.38 -16.95 9.69
CA GLU A 153 11.96 -18.37 9.75
C GLU A 153 12.23 -19.14 8.47
N GLY A 154 12.86 -18.53 7.47
CA GLY A 154 13.19 -19.19 6.20
C GLY A 154 12.01 -19.44 5.27
N HIS A 155 10.83 -18.90 5.57
CA HIS A 155 9.69 -18.96 4.67
C HIS A 155 9.96 -18.15 3.39
N SER A 156 9.44 -18.61 2.25
CA SER A 156 9.45 -17.81 1.03
C SER A 156 8.44 -16.66 1.13
N ARG A 157 8.60 -15.60 0.34
CA ARG A 157 7.65 -14.48 0.34
C ARG A 157 6.27 -14.85 -0.21
N ASP A 158 6.17 -15.92 -0.98
CA ASP A 158 4.93 -16.50 -1.51
C ASP A 158 4.33 -17.57 -0.59
N HIS A 159 4.83 -17.72 0.64
CA HIS A 159 4.26 -18.61 1.65
C HIS A 159 2.85 -18.15 2.04
N LEU A 160 1.85 -19.01 1.80
CA LEU A 160 0.47 -18.75 2.20
C LEU A 160 0.31 -19.01 3.70
N ALA A 161 0.10 -17.93 4.46
CA ALA A 161 0.15 -17.94 5.93
C ALA A 161 -1.19 -18.23 6.59
N HIS A 162 -2.23 -17.52 6.17
CA HIS A 162 -3.57 -17.64 6.77
C HIS A 162 -4.67 -17.29 5.75
N LEU A 163 -5.92 -17.51 6.16
CA LEU A 163 -7.09 -17.10 5.41
C LEU A 163 -7.45 -15.64 5.71
N VAL A 164 -8.02 -14.97 4.71
CA VAL A 164 -8.78 -13.74 4.91
C VAL A 164 -10.21 -13.97 4.43
N THR A 165 -11.18 -13.33 5.09
CA THR A 165 -12.58 -13.36 4.66
C THR A 165 -12.92 -12.03 4.00
N VAL A 166 -13.14 -12.06 2.69
CA VAL A 166 -13.55 -10.92 1.87
C VAL A 166 -15.06 -10.70 2.00
N ARG A 167 -15.46 -9.47 2.34
CA ARG A 167 -16.86 -9.09 2.58
C ARG A 167 -17.61 -8.90 1.26
N PRO A 168 -18.84 -9.46 1.11
CA PRO A 168 -19.68 -9.18 -0.04
C PRO A 168 -20.03 -7.69 -0.18
N GLY A 169 -20.18 -7.22 -1.42
CA GLY A 169 -20.58 -5.85 -1.71
C GLY A 169 -19.46 -4.81 -1.56
N THR A 170 -18.21 -5.26 -1.58
CA THR A 170 -17.01 -4.43 -1.58
C THR A 170 -16.33 -4.49 -2.95
N HIS A 171 -15.54 -3.47 -3.32
CA HIS A 171 -14.73 -3.50 -4.55
C HIS A 171 -13.76 -4.68 -4.55
N LEU A 172 -13.17 -5.00 -3.39
CA LEU A 172 -12.33 -6.19 -3.28
C LEU A 172 -13.11 -7.47 -3.65
N ALA A 173 -14.36 -7.59 -3.20
CA ALA A 173 -15.20 -8.75 -3.55
C ALA A 173 -15.59 -8.79 -5.04
N GLU A 174 -15.70 -7.65 -5.69
CA GLU A 174 -15.93 -7.59 -7.15
C GLU A 174 -14.70 -8.06 -7.94
N ILE A 175 -13.49 -7.84 -7.39
CA ILE A 175 -12.23 -8.21 -8.02
C ILE A 175 -11.90 -9.68 -7.78
N VAL A 176 -11.83 -10.11 -6.51
CA VAL A 176 -11.32 -11.45 -6.15
C VAL A 176 -12.42 -12.45 -5.74
N GLY A 177 -13.68 -12.02 -5.73
CA GLY A 177 -14.81 -12.78 -5.21
C GLY A 177 -14.95 -12.68 -3.69
N PRO A 178 -16.19 -12.76 -3.16
CA PRO A 178 -16.43 -12.80 -1.72
C PRO A 178 -16.07 -14.17 -1.13
N GLY A 179 -15.75 -14.21 0.17
CA GLY A 179 -15.45 -15.44 0.90
C GLY A 179 -14.01 -15.57 1.34
N SER A 180 -13.54 -16.79 1.55
CA SER A 180 -12.24 -17.06 2.15
C SER A 180 -11.16 -17.27 1.10
N HIS A 181 -10.06 -16.52 1.21
CA HIS A 181 -8.88 -16.60 0.34
C HIS A 181 -7.62 -16.80 1.18
N GLN A 182 -6.70 -17.63 0.72
CA GLN A 182 -5.37 -17.76 1.35
C GLN A 182 -4.45 -16.63 0.91
N VAL A 183 -3.74 -16.03 1.86
CA VAL A 183 -2.79 -14.93 1.62
C VAL A 183 -1.46 -15.18 2.31
N ASN A 184 -0.41 -14.55 1.80
CA ASN A 184 0.86 -14.44 2.51
C ASN A 184 0.77 -13.34 3.57
N SER A 185 1.63 -13.36 4.58
CA SER A 185 1.59 -12.39 5.68
C SER A 185 3.00 -12.13 6.19
N MET A 186 3.42 -10.87 6.16
CA MET A 186 4.76 -10.43 6.58
C MET A 186 4.65 -9.07 7.27
N HIS A 187 3.85 -8.98 8.36
CA HIS A 187 3.69 -7.75 9.13
C HIS A 187 3.50 -8.06 10.61
N HIS A 188 4.01 -7.20 11.46
CA HIS A 188 3.80 -7.26 12.92
C HIS A 188 2.95 -6.09 13.43
N GLN A 189 2.65 -5.13 12.55
CA GLN A 189 1.72 -4.03 12.82
C GLN A 189 0.38 -4.28 12.15
N GLY A 190 -0.68 -3.64 12.64
CA GLY A 190 -2.02 -3.78 12.07
C GLY A 190 -2.92 -2.60 12.41
N ILE A 191 -4.04 -2.50 11.72
CA ILE A 191 -5.07 -1.50 11.97
C ILE A 191 -5.73 -1.73 13.34
N ARG A 192 -5.86 -0.65 14.13
CA ARG A 192 -6.46 -0.70 15.47
C ARG A 192 -7.91 -0.23 15.47
N GLU A 193 -8.19 0.96 14.94
CA GLU A 193 -9.53 1.55 14.91
C GLU A 193 -9.86 2.03 13.52
N LEU A 194 -11.08 1.79 13.01
CA LEU A 194 -11.43 2.14 11.65
C LEU A 194 -11.47 3.66 11.45
N ALA A 195 -10.69 4.18 10.51
CA ALA A 195 -10.68 5.57 10.11
C ALA A 195 -11.99 5.95 9.39
N ARG A 196 -12.38 7.23 9.52
CA ARG A 196 -13.60 7.75 8.87
C ARG A 196 -13.49 7.68 7.35
N GLY A 197 -14.60 7.33 6.70
CA GLY A 197 -14.68 7.27 5.23
C GLY A 197 -14.07 6.03 4.60
N LEU A 198 -13.53 5.11 5.40
CA LEU A 198 -13.05 3.82 4.96
C LEU A 198 -14.00 2.70 5.43
N VAL A 199 -14.10 1.66 4.64
CA VAL A 199 -14.82 0.44 4.96
C VAL A 199 -13.87 -0.76 4.99
N VAL A 200 -14.17 -1.72 5.84
CA VAL A 200 -13.40 -2.97 5.91
C VAL A 200 -13.87 -3.90 4.81
N SER A 201 -12.97 -4.30 3.93
CA SER A 201 -13.25 -5.25 2.84
C SER A 201 -12.76 -6.67 3.10
N ALA A 202 -11.78 -6.87 3.98
CA ALA A 202 -11.41 -8.22 4.44
C ALA A 202 -10.90 -8.23 5.89
N THR A 203 -11.05 -9.38 6.55
CA THR A 203 -10.54 -9.64 7.91
C THR A 203 -9.88 -11.01 8.00
N ALA A 204 -8.84 -11.13 8.83
CA ALA A 204 -8.25 -12.40 9.24
C ALA A 204 -9.17 -13.15 10.24
N PRO A 205 -8.91 -14.46 10.54
CA PRO A 205 -9.72 -15.26 11.46
C PRO A 205 -9.76 -14.72 12.90
N ASP A 206 -8.71 -13.99 13.32
CA ASP A 206 -8.65 -13.31 14.61
C ASP A 206 -9.36 -11.95 14.63
N GLY A 207 -10.00 -11.56 13.50
CA GLY A 207 -10.72 -10.30 13.34
C GLY A 207 -9.83 -9.10 13.03
N LEU A 208 -8.50 -9.28 12.81
CA LEU A 208 -7.64 -8.21 12.35
C LEU A 208 -8.10 -7.75 10.97
N ILE A 209 -8.10 -6.43 10.74
CA ILE A 209 -8.43 -5.84 9.45
C ILE A 209 -7.27 -6.11 8.47
N GLU A 210 -7.59 -6.77 7.37
CA GLU A 210 -6.64 -7.18 6.34
C GLU A 210 -6.82 -6.45 5.00
N ALA A 211 -8.00 -5.82 4.80
CA ALA A 211 -8.20 -4.93 3.66
C ALA A 211 -9.21 -3.82 3.99
N ILE A 212 -8.96 -2.66 3.38
CA ILE A 212 -9.80 -1.47 3.47
C ILE A 212 -9.99 -0.85 2.09
N GLU A 213 -11.11 -0.14 1.92
CA GLU A 213 -11.41 0.61 0.71
C GLU A 213 -12.27 1.83 1.04
N THR A 214 -12.47 2.75 0.10
CA THR A 214 -13.50 3.79 0.19
C THR A 214 -14.86 3.22 -0.22
N ALA A 215 -15.93 3.75 0.37
CA ALA A 215 -17.26 3.53 -0.14
C ALA A 215 -17.49 4.34 -1.43
N GLY A 216 -18.25 3.78 -2.39
CA GLY A 216 -18.58 4.45 -3.65
C GLY A 216 -17.56 4.17 -4.76
N ASP A 217 -17.54 5.00 -5.79
CA ASP A 217 -16.87 4.77 -7.07
C ASP A 217 -15.37 5.18 -7.13
N HIS A 218 -14.83 5.76 -6.06
CA HIS A 218 -13.40 6.08 -5.98
C HIS A 218 -12.57 4.82 -5.74
N PHE A 219 -11.74 4.43 -6.69
CA PHE A 219 -10.82 3.31 -6.50
C PHE A 219 -9.71 3.70 -5.50
N LEU A 220 -9.96 3.47 -4.24
CA LEU A 220 -8.95 3.49 -3.18
C LEU A 220 -9.12 2.18 -2.41
N LEU A 221 -8.19 1.27 -2.61
CA LEU A 221 -8.19 -0.07 -2.05
C LEU A 221 -6.82 -0.38 -1.47
N ALA A 222 -6.79 -1.05 -0.33
CA ALA A 222 -5.54 -1.49 0.25
C ALA A 222 -5.67 -2.83 0.96
N VAL A 223 -4.61 -3.62 0.87
CA VAL A 223 -4.50 -4.95 1.46
C VAL A 223 -3.28 -5.05 2.37
N GLN A 224 -3.38 -5.82 3.46
CA GLN A 224 -2.28 -5.98 4.42
C GLN A 224 -1.27 -7.05 3.97
N TRP A 225 -1.70 -8.00 3.15
CA TRP A 225 -0.82 -9.00 2.56
C TRP A 225 0.00 -8.46 1.37
N HIS A 226 0.81 -9.31 0.75
CA HIS A 226 1.76 -8.96 -0.31
C HIS A 226 1.40 -9.62 -1.64
N PRO A 227 0.42 -9.12 -2.41
CA PRO A 227 0.02 -9.69 -3.70
C PRO A 227 1.14 -9.62 -4.75
N GLU A 228 2.09 -8.68 -4.65
CA GLU A 228 3.23 -8.57 -5.55
C GLU A 228 4.18 -9.78 -5.48
N ALA A 229 4.16 -10.50 -4.36
CA ALA A 229 4.94 -11.73 -4.21
C ALA A 229 4.23 -12.96 -4.78
N LEU A 230 2.94 -12.86 -5.01
CA LEU A 230 2.07 -13.93 -5.52
C LEU A 230 1.73 -13.74 -7.01
N ALA A 231 1.79 -12.53 -7.55
CA ALA A 231 1.25 -12.14 -8.85
C ALA A 231 1.74 -12.97 -10.05
N GLU A 232 2.92 -13.58 -9.98
CA GLU A 232 3.41 -14.47 -11.04
C GLU A 232 2.65 -15.81 -11.13
N LYS A 233 1.99 -16.25 -10.03
CA LYS A 233 1.42 -17.58 -9.89
C LYS A 233 -0.06 -17.58 -9.48
N ASP A 234 -0.54 -16.48 -8.95
CA ASP A 234 -1.87 -16.34 -8.38
C ASP A 234 -2.74 -15.36 -9.18
N PRO A 235 -3.77 -15.86 -9.89
CA PRO A 235 -4.65 -15.02 -10.69
C PRO A 235 -5.33 -13.90 -9.89
N LEU A 236 -5.72 -14.17 -8.65
CA LEU A 236 -6.41 -13.17 -7.82
C LEU A 236 -5.51 -11.97 -7.50
N SER A 237 -4.23 -12.24 -7.27
CA SER A 237 -3.23 -11.17 -7.10
C SER A 237 -3.02 -10.37 -8.39
N GLN A 238 -3.08 -11.00 -9.57
CA GLN A 238 -3.03 -10.30 -10.87
C GLN A 238 -4.26 -9.43 -11.07
N GLU A 239 -5.46 -9.95 -10.83
CA GLU A 239 -6.73 -9.23 -10.95
C GLU A 239 -6.76 -7.95 -10.12
N LEU A 240 -6.16 -7.96 -8.92
CA LEU A 240 -6.03 -6.77 -8.08
C LEU A 240 -5.21 -5.65 -8.76
N PHE A 241 -4.06 -6.00 -9.35
CA PHE A 241 -3.24 -5.04 -10.10
C PHE A 241 -3.91 -4.60 -11.41
N GLU A 242 -4.63 -5.49 -12.08
CA GLU A 242 -5.39 -5.18 -13.30
C GLU A 242 -6.54 -4.21 -13.02
N ALA A 243 -7.30 -4.42 -11.95
CA ALA A 243 -8.37 -3.53 -11.52
C ALA A 243 -7.84 -2.12 -11.21
N PHE A 244 -6.76 -2.02 -10.44
CA PHE A 244 -6.10 -0.75 -10.16
C PHE A 244 -5.61 -0.05 -11.43
N THR A 245 -4.94 -0.78 -12.33
CA THR A 245 -4.42 -0.23 -13.59
C THR A 245 -5.56 0.22 -14.51
N THR A 246 -6.70 -0.46 -14.48
CA THR A 246 -7.90 -0.08 -15.22
C THR A 246 -8.49 1.21 -14.67
N ALA A 247 -8.66 1.31 -13.35
CA ALA A 247 -9.11 2.54 -12.70
C ALA A 247 -8.21 3.74 -13.03
N ALA A 248 -6.89 3.55 -12.99
CA ALA A 248 -5.93 4.59 -13.36
C ALA A 248 -6.04 5.02 -14.84
N ARG A 249 -6.33 4.07 -15.73
CA ARG A 249 -6.55 4.36 -17.16
C ARG A 249 -7.83 5.17 -17.38
N ASP A 250 -8.88 4.87 -16.64
CA ASP A 250 -10.15 5.57 -16.74
C ASP A 250 -10.05 6.98 -16.16
N TYR A 251 -9.41 7.14 -14.99
CA TYR A 251 -9.08 8.45 -14.41
C TYR A 251 -8.31 9.34 -15.40
N ARG A 252 -7.32 8.78 -16.09
CA ARG A 252 -6.56 9.50 -17.13
C ARG A 252 -7.48 9.98 -18.25
N ARG A 253 -8.39 9.14 -18.76
CA ARG A 253 -9.33 9.49 -19.83
C ARG A 253 -10.25 10.63 -19.42
N GLU A 254 -10.76 10.59 -18.20
CA GLU A 254 -11.62 11.65 -17.65
C GLU A 254 -10.86 12.98 -17.53
N ARG A 255 -9.60 12.93 -17.03
CA ARG A 255 -8.73 14.11 -16.94
C ARG A 255 -8.42 14.71 -18.32
N GLU A 256 -8.07 13.87 -19.31
CA GLU A 256 -7.79 14.31 -20.68
C GLU A 256 -9.08 14.92 -21.33
N ALA A 257 -10.24 14.35 -21.09
CA ALA A 257 -11.51 14.88 -21.60
C ALA A 257 -11.87 16.25 -20.98
N SER A 258 -11.68 16.40 -19.67
CA SER A 258 -11.95 17.64 -18.94
C SER A 258 -11.02 18.79 -19.38
N SER A 259 -9.76 18.50 -19.75
CA SER A 259 -8.79 19.51 -20.21
C SER A 259 -9.02 20.00 -21.64
N ILE A 260 -9.86 19.32 -22.44
CA ILE A 260 -10.24 19.76 -23.81
C ILE A 260 -11.42 20.76 -23.76
N ILE A 261 -12.18 20.75 -22.66
CA ILE A 261 -13.40 21.57 -22.50
C ILE A 261 -13.09 22.90 -21.78
N ALA A 262 -11.97 22.96 -21.06
CA ALA A 262 -11.50 24.16 -20.35
C ALA A 262 -10.62 25.05 -21.24
#